data_8cc6a7f42707929e9fd26b41ac7344e1
#
_entry.id   8cc6a7f42707929e9fd26b41ac7344e1
#
_cell.length_a   1.000
_cell.length_b   1.000
_cell.length_c   1.000
_cell.angle_alpha   90.00
_cell.angle_beta   90.00
_cell.angle_gamma   90.00
#
_symmetry.space_group_name_H-M   'P 1'
#
loop_
_entity.id
_entity.type
_entity.pdbx_description
1 polymer ?
#
loop_
_entity_poly.entity_id
_entity_poly.type
_entity_poly.pdbx_seq_one_letter_code
_entity_poly.pdbx_strand_id
1 'polypeptide(L)'
;HVDAAWGGPTLFSPRYQGLLDGIAQADTVTLDGHKQLLVPLGTGMLLCRQPDLMMTVKREAPYAIRASSFDQGRFTLEGTRPANALYLDAAFQLLGQQGYAQLIDANYDRARRMAELIDAHPAFELMSAPVMNLLSYRCIPPHLQGKALDEAANEQINAFNVALQKAQRAEGHSFVSRTQRAVSRYGTQPLTLLRAVLLNPLIEERHIRGLLDDQLRLGSLIASQLFDPTQQQGPVV
;
A
#
# COMPACT_ATOMS: atom_id res chain seq x y z
N HIS A 1 20.65 -6.39 3.77
CA HIS A 1 19.24 -6.77 3.95
C HIS A 1 18.35 -6.09 2.92
N VAL A 2 17.45 -6.84 2.31
CA VAL A 2 16.40 -6.27 1.43
C VAL A 2 15.02 -6.49 2.09
N ASP A 3 14.36 -5.39 2.41
CA ASP A 3 12.95 -5.43 2.81
C ASP A 3 12.09 -5.54 1.56
N ALA A 4 11.76 -6.77 1.19
CA ALA A 4 10.87 -7.11 0.10
C ALA A 4 9.48 -7.59 0.60
N ALA A 5 9.12 -7.20 1.83
CA ALA A 5 7.86 -7.60 2.46
C ALA A 5 6.63 -7.32 1.59
N TRP A 6 6.63 -6.21 0.84
CA TRP A 6 5.62 -5.92 -0.16
C TRP A 6 5.99 -6.44 -1.55
N GLY A 7 7.17 -6.06 -2.04
CA GLY A 7 7.55 -6.23 -3.45
C GLY A 7 8.08 -7.61 -3.83
N GLY A 8 8.47 -8.45 -2.87
CA GLY A 8 9.12 -9.74 -3.16
C GLY A 8 8.35 -10.65 -4.11
N PRO A 9 7.03 -10.80 -3.98
CA PRO A 9 6.24 -11.62 -4.91
C PRO A 9 6.28 -11.15 -6.38
N THR A 10 6.74 -9.93 -6.67
CA THR A 10 7.00 -9.47 -8.05
C THR A 10 7.90 -10.42 -8.84
N LEU A 11 8.76 -11.19 -8.15
CA LEU A 11 9.61 -12.21 -8.77
C LEU A 11 8.82 -13.31 -9.50
N PHE A 12 7.57 -13.54 -9.15
CA PHE A 12 6.73 -14.52 -9.86
C PHE A 12 6.28 -14.04 -11.25
N SER A 13 6.30 -12.72 -11.49
CA SER A 13 5.90 -12.14 -12.77
C SER A 13 7.09 -12.02 -13.72
N PRO A 14 7.11 -12.75 -14.84
CA PRO A 14 8.15 -12.54 -15.87
C PRO A 14 8.16 -11.11 -16.44
N ARG A 15 7.03 -10.41 -16.38
CA ARG A 15 6.88 -9.05 -16.86
C ARG A 15 7.55 -8.02 -15.95
N TYR A 16 7.63 -8.29 -14.63
CA TYR A 16 8.06 -7.32 -13.63
C TYR A 16 9.22 -7.78 -12.76
N GLN A 17 9.66 -9.03 -12.85
CA GLN A 17 10.76 -9.58 -12.03
C GLN A 17 12.03 -8.74 -12.09
N GLY A 18 12.32 -8.09 -13.23
CA GLY A 18 13.49 -7.21 -13.40
C GLY A 18 13.49 -5.99 -12.45
N LEU A 19 12.35 -5.63 -11.83
CA LEU A 19 12.30 -4.60 -10.78
C LEU A 19 13.10 -5.00 -9.53
N LEU A 20 13.40 -6.28 -9.36
CA LEU A 20 14.13 -6.83 -8.24
C LEU A 20 15.48 -7.42 -8.64
N ASP A 21 16.04 -6.98 -9.79
CA ASP A 21 17.36 -7.41 -10.22
C ASP A 21 18.41 -7.15 -9.13
N GLY A 22 19.23 -8.15 -8.87
CA GLY A 22 20.23 -8.09 -7.80
C GLY A 22 19.77 -8.59 -6.44
N ILE A 23 18.47 -8.86 -6.22
CA ILE A 23 17.95 -9.32 -4.90
C ILE A 23 18.63 -10.63 -4.43
N ALA A 24 19.06 -11.49 -5.35
CA ALA A 24 19.79 -12.72 -5.04
C ALA A 24 21.16 -12.49 -4.38
N GLN A 25 21.70 -11.26 -4.46
CA GLN A 25 22.96 -10.88 -3.81
C GLN A 25 22.76 -10.46 -2.35
N ALA A 26 21.53 -10.24 -1.89
CA ALA A 26 21.25 -9.89 -0.52
C ALA A 26 21.60 -11.03 0.44
N ASP A 27 22.10 -10.70 1.63
CA ASP A 27 22.36 -11.69 2.68
C ASP A 27 21.06 -12.17 3.31
N THR A 28 20.08 -11.28 3.45
CA THR A 28 18.74 -11.59 3.94
C THR A 28 17.68 -10.84 3.18
N VAL A 29 16.50 -11.46 3.03
CA VAL A 29 15.33 -10.87 2.37
C VAL A 29 14.09 -11.14 3.23
N THR A 30 13.33 -10.09 3.56
CA THR A 30 12.02 -10.24 4.20
C THR A 30 10.92 -10.32 3.14
N LEU A 31 10.00 -11.24 3.31
CA LEU A 31 8.80 -11.44 2.49
C LEU A 31 7.57 -11.60 3.38
N ASP A 32 6.45 -10.95 3.02
CA ASP A 32 5.18 -11.14 3.71
C ASP A 32 4.17 -11.90 2.83
N GLY A 33 3.79 -13.08 3.30
CA GLY A 33 2.76 -13.87 2.65
C GLY A 33 1.37 -13.21 2.72
N HIS A 34 1.08 -12.53 3.83
CA HIS A 34 -0.20 -11.83 4.04
C HIS A 34 -0.35 -10.51 3.27
N LYS A 35 0.60 -10.17 2.40
CA LYS A 35 0.51 -9.04 1.46
C LYS A 35 0.19 -9.55 0.05
N GLN A 36 1.11 -9.46 -0.90
CA GLN A 36 0.83 -9.81 -2.30
C GLN A 36 0.62 -11.31 -2.56
N LEU A 37 0.97 -12.21 -1.61
CA LEU A 37 0.66 -13.63 -1.74
C LEU A 37 -0.75 -14.00 -1.24
N LEU A 38 -1.50 -13.04 -0.69
CA LEU A 38 -2.92 -13.15 -0.32
C LEU A 38 -3.24 -14.28 0.68
N VAL A 39 -2.29 -14.67 1.51
CA VAL A 39 -2.54 -15.63 2.60
C VAL A 39 -2.90 -14.92 3.91
N PRO A 40 -3.46 -15.60 4.93
CA PRO A 40 -3.87 -14.98 6.18
C PRO A 40 -2.78 -14.20 6.90
N LEU A 41 -3.19 -13.19 7.70
CA LEU A 41 -2.32 -12.37 8.52
C LEU A 41 -1.41 -13.23 9.44
N GLY A 42 -0.21 -12.71 9.71
CA GLY A 42 0.78 -13.39 10.54
C GLY A 42 1.75 -14.29 9.75
N THR A 43 1.63 -14.33 8.42
CA THR A 43 2.56 -15.07 7.56
C THR A 43 3.66 -14.12 7.07
N GLY A 44 4.81 -14.16 7.73
CA GLY A 44 6.03 -13.46 7.33
C GLY A 44 7.19 -14.45 7.17
N MET A 45 8.13 -14.15 6.30
CA MET A 45 9.27 -14.99 5.99
C MET A 45 10.56 -14.19 6.01
N LEU A 46 11.61 -14.77 6.55
CA LEU A 46 12.97 -14.29 6.40
C LEU A 46 13.75 -15.33 5.60
N LEU A 47 14.24 -14.94 4.44
CA LEU A 47 15.11 -15.74 3.61
C LEU A 47 16.55 -15.34 3.89
N CYS A 48 17.44 -16.34 4.10
CA CYS A 48 18.85 -16.14 4.34
C CYS A 48 19.65 -16.80 3.21
N ARG A 49 20.58 -16.06 2.62
CA ARG A 49 21.45 -16.59 1.57
C ARG A 49 22.37 -17.69 2.11
N GLN A 50 22.89 -17.48 3.33
CA GLN A 50 23.72 -18.45 4.02
C GLN A 50 22.88 -19.20 5.06
N PRO A 51 22.75 -20.54 4.98
CA PRO A 51 21.93 -21.33 5.90
C PRO A 51 22.31 -21.14 7.38
N ASP A 52 23.61 -20.96 7.65
CA ASP A 52 24.13 -20.84 9.01
C ASP A 52 23.86 -19.49 9.67
N LEU A 53 23.41 -18.47 8.89
CA LEU A 53 23.15 -17.15 9.43
C LEU A 53 22.12 -17.20 10.58
N MET A 54 21.10 -18.03 10.48
CA MET A 54 20.09 -18.19 11.52
C MET A 54 20.62 -18.85 12.80
N MET A 55 21.77 -19.52 12.75
CA MET A 55 22.40 -20.11 13.92
C MET A 55 22.88 -19.04 14.91
N THR A 56 23.13 -17.81 14.46
CA THR A 56 23.57 -16.69 15.32
C THR A 56 22.47 -16.22 16.28
N VAL A 57 21.19 -16.46 15.93
CA VAL A 57 20.02 -16.07 16.74
C VAL A 57 19.32 -17.28 17.39
N LYS A 58 19.90 -18.49 17.19
CA LYS A 58 19.34 -19.74 17.72
C LYS A 58 19.18 -19.68 19.22
N ARG A 59 18.06 -20.18 19.73
CA ARG A 59 17.78 -20.42 21.14
C ARG A 59 17.56 -21.90 21.41
N GLU A 60 17.93 -22.34 22.58
CA GLU A 60 17.71 -23.70 23.02
C GLU A 60 17.01 -23.69 24.38
N ALA A 61 16.05 -24.62 24.56
CA ALA A 61 15.41 -24.88 25.84
C ALA A 61 15.31 -26.39 26.03
N PRO A 62 15.90 -26.95 27.11
CA PRO A 62 16.01 -28.40 27.26
C PRO A 62 14.70 -29.16 27.21
N TYR A 63 13.61 -28.53 27.62
CA TYR A 63 12.29 -29.16 27.68
C TYR A 63 11.45 -29.00 26.39
N ALA A 64 11.72 -28.00 25.56
CA ALA A 64 10.87 -27.63 24.41
C ALA A 64 11.63 -27.64 23.08
N ILE A 65 12.81 -27.05 23.04
CA ILE A 65 13.56 -26.80 21.80
C ILE A 65 14.85 -27.62 21.83
N ARG A 66 14.81 -28.83 21.28
CA ARG A 66 15.96 -29.74 21.25
C ARG A 66 16.90 -29.34 20.10
N ALA A 67 18.22 -29.57 20.28
CA ALA A 67 19.23 -29.28 19.26
C ALA A 67 18.98 -29.97 17.90
N SER A 68 18.38 -31.19 17.93
CA SER A 68 18.04 -31.98 16.74
C SER A 68 16.65 -31.71 16.17
N SER A 69 15.88 -30.77 16.75
CA SER A 69 14.52 -30.46 16.29
C SER A 69 14.56 -29.62 15.03
N PHE A 70 13.60 -29.85 14.15
CA PHE A 70 13.26 -28.94 13.01
C PHE A 70 12.36 -27.78 13.41
N ASP A 71 12.09 -27.63 14.71
CA ASP A 71 11.22 -26.59 15.24
C ASP A 71 11.77 -25.18 14.93
N GLN A 72 10.99 -24.38 14.21
CA GLN A 72 11.33 -23.01 13.86
C GLN A 72 11.31 -22.06 15.09
N GLY A 73 10.68 -22.44 16.18
CA GLY A 73 10.65 -21.69 17.44
C GLY A 73 12.04 -21.34 17.98
N ARG A 74 13.07 -22.12 17.64
CA ARG A 74 14.46 -21.82 18.00
C ARG A 74 15.04 -20.58 17.34
N PHE A 75 14.44 -20.09 16.26
CA PHE A 75 14.89 -18.92 15.52
C PHE A 75 13.97 -17.71 15.69
N THR A 76 12.94 -17.81 16.51
CA THR A 76 11.93 -16.77 16.71
C THR A 76 11.81 -16.40 18.18
N LEU A 77 11.25 -15.20 18.46
CA LEU A 77 10.99 -14.78 19.84
C LEU A 77 9.87 -15.61 20.49
N GLU A 78 8.89 -16.01 19.70
CA GLU A 78 7.73 -16.79 20.13
C GLU A 78 8.06 -18.28 20.03
N GLY A 79 7.84 -19.03 21.12
CA GLY A 79 8.03 -20.48 21.14
C GLY A 79 6.91 -21.23 20.42
N THR A 80 5.65 -20.85 20.68
CA THR A 80 4.48 -21.47 20.06
C THR A 80 3.85 -20.49 19.08
N ARG A 81 3.64 -20.93 17.84
CA ARG A 81 3.09 -20.12 16.75
C ARG A 81 2.07 -20.89 15.94
N PRO A 82 1.06 -20.21 15.35
CA PRO A 82 0.19 -20.84 14.37
C PRO A 82 1.00 -21.40 13.19
N ALA A 83 0.59 -22.53 12.65
CA ALA A 83 1.25 -23.19 11.51
C ALA A 83 0.92 -22.46 10.17
N ASN A 84 1.16 -21.17 10.12
CA ASN A 84 0.80 -20.32 8.97
C ASN A 84 1.52 -20.71 7.68
N ALA A 85 2.62 -21.43 7.75
CA ALA A 85 3.30 -22.00 6.58
C ALA A 85 2.38 -22.92 5.76
N LEU A 86 1.40 -23.58 6.39
CA LEU A 86 0.42 -24.41 5.70
C LEU A 86 -0.46 -23.63 4.73
N TYR A 87 -0.83 -22.40 5.11
CA TYR A 87 -1.59 -21.52 4.18
C TYR A 87 -0.76 -21.12 2.97
N LEU A 88 0.53 -20.88 3.17
CA LEU A 88 1.42 -20.52 2.09
C LEU A 88 1.65 -21.72 1.17
N ASP A 89 1.88 -22.90 1.71
CA ASP A 89 2.04 -24.14 0.94
C ASP A 89 0.77 -24.43 0.13
N ALA A 90 -0.40 -24.40 0.76
CA ALA A 90 -1.67 -24.60 0.08
C ALA A 90 -1.90 -23.61 -1.06
N ALA A 91 -1.55 -22.33 -0.84
CA ALA A 91 -1.67 -21.29 -1.86
C ALA A 91 -0.71 -21.53 -3.04
N PHE A 92 0.53 -21.97 -2.77
CA PHE A 92 1.47 -22.33 -3.82
C PHE A 92 1.03 -23.60 -4.60
N GLN A 93 0.45 -24.58 -3.94
CA GLN A 93 -0.11 -25.78 -4.60
C GLN A 93 -1.31 -25.41 -5.49
N LEU A 94 -2.16 -24.48 -5.04
CA LEU A 94 -3.37 -24.08 -5.77
C LEU A 94 -3.05 -23.17 -6.96
N LEU A 95 -2.24 -22.13 -6.76
CA LEU A 95 -2.01 -21.07 -7.75
C LEU A 95 -0.75 -21.33 -8.59
N GLY A 96 0.28 -21.89 -7.97
CA GLY A 96 1.59 -22.02 -8.58
C GLY A 96 2.21 -20.69 -9.00
N GLN A 97 3.33 -20.75 -9.69
CA GLN A 97 4.02 -19.57 -10.19
C GLN A 97 3.15 -18.78 -11.19
N GLN A 98 2.45 -19.49 -12.08
CA GLN A 98 1.63 -18.85 -13.12
C GLN A 98 0.43 -18.11 -12.54
N GLY A 99 -0.26 -18.69 -11.56
CA GLY A 99 -1.38 -18.03 -10.89
C GLY A 99 -0.94 -16.74 -10.18
N TYR A 100 0.19 -16.79 -9.48
CA TYR A 100 0.75 -15.59 -8.85
C TYR A 100 1.22 -14.55 -9.87
N ALA A 101 1.83 -14.97 -10.99
CA ALA A 101 2.19 -14.06 -12.07
C ALA A 101 0.97 -13.28 -12.59
N GLN A 102 -0.13 -13.98 -12.86
CA GLN A 102 -1.38 -13.38 -13.34
C GLN A 102 -1.98 -12.40 -12.32
N LEU A 103 -1.98 -12.75 -11.03
CA LEU A 103 -2.49 -11.88 -9.95
C LEU A 103 -1.66 -10.60 -9.83
N ILE A 104 -0.34 -10.71 -9.88
CA ILE A 104 0.59 -9.59 -9.80
C ILE A 104 0.43 -8.67 -11.00
N ASP A 105 0.43 -9.23 -12.21
CA ASP A 105 0.27 -8.48 -13.45
C ASP A 105 -1.06 -7.71 -13.44
N ALA A 106 -2.16 -8.37 -13.10
CA ALA A 106 -3.47 -7.74 -13.03
C ALA A 106 -3.54 -6.62 -11.97
N ASN A 107 -2.91 -6.80 -10.81
CA ASN A 107 -2.87 -5.78 -9.77
C ASN A 107 -2.07 -4.54 -10.21
N TYR A 108 -0.96 -4.74 -10.92
CA TYR A 108 -0.12 -3.65 -11.42
C TYR A 108 -0.81 -2.91 -12.57
N ASP A 109 -1.51 -3.63 -13.44
CA ASP A 109 -2.31 -3.02 -14.52
C ASP A 109 -3.47 -2.20 -13.96
N ARG A 110 -4.16 -2.66 -12.89
CA ARG A 110 -5.17 -1.87 -12.18
C ARG A 110 -4.61 -0.58 -11.59
N ALA A 111 -3.41 -0.63 -11.00
CA ALA A 111 -2.78 0.55 -10.45
C ALA A 111 -2.43 1.57 -11.55
N ARG A 112 -1.92 1.12 -12.70
CA ARG A 112 -1.69 1.99 -13.86
C ARG A 112 -2.98 2.58 -14.37
N ARG A 113 -4.03 1.76 -14.50
CA ARG A 113 -5.34 2.24 -14.93
C ARG A 113 -5.90 3.29 -13.99
N MET A 114 -5.79 3.11 -12.69
CA MET A 114 -6.19 4.14 -11.71
C MET A 114 -5.35 5.41 -11.85
N ALA A 115 -4.04 5.29 -12.07
CA ALA A 115 -3.16 6.44 -12.29
C ALA A 115 -3.55 7.23 -13.54
N GLU A 116 -3.88 6.56 -14.66
CA GLU A 116 -4.39 7.19 -15.88
C GLU A 116 -5.68 7.98 -15.62
N LEU A 117 -6.62 7.41 -14.87
CA LEU A 117 -7.88 8.07 -14.54
C LEU A 117 -7.67 9.31 -13.65
N ILE A 118 -6.73 9.22 -12.72
CA ILE A 118 -6.33 10.33 -11.84
C ILE A 118 -5.69 11.45 -12.67
N ASP A 119 -4.73 11.11 -13.52
CA ASP A 119 -3.96 12.08 -14.31
C ASP A 119 -4.82 12.79 -15.36
N ALA A 120 -5.88 12.12 -15.84
CA ALA A 120 -6.82 12.68 -16.80
C ALA A 120 -7.84 13.66 -16.19
N HIS A 121 -7.93 13.80 -14.85
CA HIS A 121 -8.98 14.60 -14.22
C HIS A 121 -8.41 15.76 -13.39
N PRO A 122 -8.80 17.03 -13.65
CA PRO A 122 -8.21 18.23 -13.04
C PRO A 122 -8.38 18.32 -11.52
N ALA A 123 -9.34 17.60 -10.94
CA ALA A 123 -9.54 17.56 -9.50
C ALA A 123 -8.56 16.62 -8.78
N PHE A 124 -7.69 15.94 -9.49
CA PHE A 124 -6.72 15.05 -8.90
C PHE A 124 -5.30 15.41 -9.35
N GLU A 125 -4.35 15.04 -8.54
CA GLU A 125 -2.94 15.15 -8.85
C GLU A 125 -2.20 13.88 -8.44
N LEU A 126 -1.65 13.17 -9.44
CA LEU A 126 -0.83 12.00 -9.22
C LEU A 126 0.56 12.41 -8.72
N MET A 127 1.05 11.76 -7.66
CA MET A 127 2.37 12.10 -7.10
C MET A 127 3.51 11.47 -7.89
N SER A 128 3.33 10.24 -8.35
CA SER A 128 4.27 9.52 -9.22
C SER A 128 3.55 8.39 -9.94
N ALA A 129 4.05 8.01 -11.11
CA ALA A 129 3.58 6.80 -11.78
C ALA A 129 3.80 5.58 -10.86
N PRO A 130 2.82 4.66 -10.76
CA PRO A 130 2.98 3.47 -9.93
C PRO A 130 4.01 2.52 -10.52
N VAL A 131 4.96 2.08 -9.70
CA VAL A 131 5.93 1.04 -10.05
C VAL A 131 5.34 -0.35 -9.83
N MET A 132 4.57 -0.49 -8.75
CA MET A 132 3.83 -1.70 -8.36
C MET A 132 2.34 -1.39 -8.29
N ASN A 133 1.61 -2.08 -7.42
CA ASN A 133 0.17 -1.91 -7.20
C ASN A 133 -0.20 -0.87 -6.14
N LEU A 134 0.67 0.10 -5.90
CA LEU A 134 0.44 1.21 -4.98
C LEU A 134 0.58 2.53 -5.71
N LEU A 135 -0.29 3.48 -5.40
CA LEU A 135 -0.13 4.85 -5.88
C LEU A 135 -0.52 5.84 -4.79
N SER A 136 0.05 7.03 -4.88
CA SER A 136 -0.27 8.16 -4.04
C SER A 136 -0.69 9.34 -4.90
N TYR A 137 -1.75 10.01 -4.49
CA TYR A 137 -2.35 11.15 -5.19
C TYR A 137 -3.02 12.06 -4.17
N ARG A 138 -3.50 13.20 -4.61
CA ARG A 138 -4.34 14.08 -3.79
C ARG A 138 -5.48 14.66 -4.59
N CYS A 139 -6.56 15.03 -3.92
CA CYS A 139 -7.64 15.79 -4.50
C CYS A 139 -7.35 17.28 -4.40
N ILE A 140 -7.62 18.02 -5.48
CA ILE A 140 -7.45 19.47 -5.56
C ILE A 140 -8.83 20.11 -5.42
N PRO A 141 -9.06 20.97 -4.41
CA PRO A 141 -10.35 21.65 -4.25
C PRO A 141 -10.66 22.55 -5.47
N PRO A 142 -11.95 22.72 -5.84
CA PRO A 142 -12.36 23.37 -7.09
C PRO A 142 -11.70 24.73 -7.35
N HIS A 143 -11.56 25.56 -6.32
CA HIS A 143 -11.01 26.91 -6.43
C HIS A 143 -9.48 26.95 -6.68
N LEU A 144 -8.77 25.83 -6.54
CA LEU A 144 -7.32 25.71 -6.79
C LEU A 144 -6.98 24.92 -8.06
N GLN A 145 -7.98 24.31 -8.71
CA GLN A 145 -7.75 23.56 -9.96
C GLN A 145 -7.21 24.47 -11.07
N GLY A 146 -6.19 23.99 -11.76
CA GLY A 146 -5.53 24.73 -12.84
C GLY A 146 -4.68 25.93 -12.40
N LYS A 147 -4.49 26.15 -11.09
CA LYS A 147 -3.65 27.21 -10.54
C LYS A 147 -2.26 26.72 -10.16
N ALA A 148 -1.30 27.65 -10.07
CA ALA A 148 -0.02 27.37 -9.45
C ALA A 148 -0.23 27.09 -7.94
N LEU A 149 0.39 26.03 -7.46
CA LEU A 149 0.24 25.55 -6.08
C LEU A 149 1.48 25.91 -5.27
N ASP A 150 1.39 27.07 -4.60
CA ASP A 150 2.39 27.53 -3.63
C ASP A 150 2.21 26.85 -2.25
N GLU A 151 2.98 27.28 -1.27
CA GLU A 151 2.94 26.70 0.08
C GLU A 151 1.58 26.91 0.76
N ALA A 152 0.96 28.07 0.60
CA ALA A 152 -0.36 28.38 1.18
C ALA A 152 -1.46 27.53 0.51
N ALA A 153 -1.41 27.36 -0.81
CA ALA A 153 -2.31 26.46 -1.53
C ALA A 153 -2.14 24.99 -1.08
N ASN A 154 -0.90 24.55 -0.87
CA ASN A 154 -0.62 23.22 -0.36
C ASN A 154 -1.17 22.98 1.04
N GLU A 155 -1.14 23.97 1.94
CA GLU A 155 -1.79 23.89 3.26
C GLU A 155 -3.30 23.69 3.14
N GLN A 156 -3.96 24.44 2.26
CA GLN A 156 -5.40 24.28 2.00
C GLN A 156 -5.71 22.89 1.44
N ILE A 157 -4.91 22.41 0.48
CA ILE A 157 -5.07 21.06 -0.10
C ILE A 157 -4.84 20.00 0.96
N ASN A 158 -3.87 20.17 1.86
CA ASN A 158 -3.63 19.24 2.97
C ASN A 158 -4.86 19.14 3.88
N ALA A 159 -5.40 20.28 4.33
CA ALA A 159 -6.61 20.30 5.16
C ALA A 159 -7.80 19.65 4.46
N PHE A 160 -7.98 19.95 3.18
CA PHE A 160 -9.04 19.38 2.34
C PHE A 160 -8.92 17.86 2.23
N ASN A 161 -7.74 17.30 1.94
CA ASN A 161 -7.55 15.86 1.83
C ASN A 161 -7.67 15.13 3.18
N VAL A 162 -7.36 15.81 4.30
CA VAL A 162 -7.66 15.28 5.64
C VAL A 162 -9.17 15.15 5.84
N ALA A 163 -9.93 16.19 5.53
CA ALA A 163 -11.38 16.20 5.67
C ALA A 163 -12.05 15.19 4.73
N LEU A 164 -11.61 15.14 3.47
CA LEU A 164 -12.12 14.21 2.45
C LEU A 164 -11.95 12.74 2.89
N GLN A 165 -10.76 12.36 3.33
CA GLN A 165 -10.51 10.99 3.77
C GLN A 165 -11.33 10.61 5.02
N LYS A 166 -11.53 11.57 5.94
CA LYS A 166 -12.39 11.34 7.11
C LYS A 166 -13.85 11.13 6.72
N ALA A 167 -14.38 11.95 5.81
CA ALA A 167 -15.75 11.84 5.32
C ALA A 167 -15.97 10.53 4.55
N GLN A 168 -15.06 10.18 3.64
CA GLN A 168 -15.08 8.92 2.90
C GLN A 168 -15.11 7.71 3.84
N ARG A 169 -14.27 7.73 4.89
CA ARG A 169 -14.25 6.69 5.91
C ARG A 169 -15.54 6.62 6.72
N ALA A 170 -16.14 7.76 7.05
CA ALA A 170 -17.37 7.84 7.83
C ALA A 170 -18.59 7.32 7.04
N GLU A 171 -18.68 7.62 5.76
CA GLU A 171 -19.75 7.10 4.89
C GLU A 171 -19.61 5.60 4.60
N GLY A 172 -18.37 5.10 4.47
CA GLY A 172 -18.08 3.67 4.33
C GLY A 172 -18.37 3.08 2.95
N HIS A 173 -18.67 3.89 1.93
CA HIS A 173 -18.90 3.41 0.56
C HIS A 173 -17.61 3.03 -0.15
N SER A 174 -16.55 3.80 0.09
CA SER A 174 -15.22 3.58 -0.45
C SER A 174 -14.16 3.92 0.59
N PHE A 175 -12.92 3.49 0.38
CA PHE A 175 -11.84 3.76 1.32
C PHE A 175 -10.48 3.83 0.64
N VAL A 176 -9.71 4.84 1.02
CA VAL A 176 -8.26 4.91 0.81
C VAL A 176 -7.56 5.32 2.10
N SER A 177 -6.34 4.88 2.30
CA SER A 177 -5.51 5.35 3.40
C SER A 177 -4.96 6.74 3.12
N ARG A 178 -4.44 7.40 4.16
CA ARG A 178 -3.79 8.70 4.07
C ARG A 178 -2.37 8.60 4.62
N THR A 179 -1.45 9.34 4.00
CA THR A 179 -0.07 9.48 4.44
C THR A 179 0.39 10.93 4.32
N GLN A 180 1.52 11.27 4.94
CA GLN A 180 2.19 12.54 4.74
C GLN A 180 3.61 12.31 4.24
N ARG A 181 4.02 13.02 3.21
CA ARG A 181 5.36 12.94 2.63
C ARG A 181 5.76 14.28 2.01
N ALA A 182 7.03 14.63 2.11
CA ALA A 182 7.61 15.65 1.25
C ALA A 182 7.73 15.10 -0.18
N VAL A 183 7.40 15.93 -1.17
CA VAL A 183 7.50 15.59 -2.58
C VAL A 183 8.39 16.64 -3.23
N SER A 184 9.47 16.22 -3.88
CA SER A 184 10.56 17.10 -4.34
C SER A 184 10.10 18.30 -5.17
N ARG A 185 9.05 18.15 -5.99
CA ARG A 185 8.49 19.27 -6.79
C ARG A 185 7.83 20.38 -5.95
N TYR A 186 7.56 20.12 -4.66
CA TYR A 186 7.00 21.07 -3.69
C TYR A 186 7.96 21.36 -2.53
N GLY A 187 9.25 21.06 -2.69
CA GLY A 187 10.28 21.32 -1.67
C GLY A 187 10.18 20.37 -0.49
N THR A 188 10.35 20.90 0.73
CA THR A 188 10.36 20.13 1.97
C THR A 188 9.03 20.10 2.70
N GLN A 189 8.04 20.86 2.23
CA GLN A 189 6.71 20.91 2.85
C GLN A 189 6.04 19.53 2.81
N PRO A 190 5.58 18.98 3.95
CA PRO A 190 4.85 17.74 3.97
C PRO A 190 3.48 17.88 3.29
N LEU A 191 3.19 17.02 2.32
CA LEU A 191 1.90 16.96 1.65
C LEU A 191 1.07 15.82 2.20
N THR A 192 -0.22 16.06 2.42
CA THR A 192 -1.20 15.03 2.74
C THR A 192 -1.66 14.36 1.47
N LEU A 193 -1.37 13.07 1.36
CA LEU A 193 -1.64 12.26 0.18
C LEU A 193 -2.64 11.15 0.51
N LEU A 194 -3.54 10.88 -0.41
CA LEU A 194 -4.37 9.68 -0.45
C LEU A 194 -3.53 8.54 -1.03
N ARG A 195 -3.63 7.36 -0.43
CA ARG A 195 -2.86 6.19 -0.83
C ARG A 195 -3.78 5.03 -1.13
N ALA A 196 -3.82 4.62 -2.39
CA ALA A 196 -4.54 3.46 -2.85
C ALA A 196 -3.61 2.24 -3.00
N VAL A 197 -4.13 1.07 -2.67
CA VAL A 197 -3.46 -0.23 -2.79
C VAL A 197 -4.39 -1.16 -3.55
N LEU A 198 -4.02 -1.51 -4.79
CA LEU A 198 -4.81 -2.35 -5.68
C LEU A 198 -4.41 -3.82 -5.50
N LEU A 199 -4.75 -4.40 -4.34
CA LEU A 199 -4.35 -5.76 -3.98
C LEU A 199 -5.48 -6.78 -4.15
N ASN A 200 -6.74 -6.39 -3.95
CA ASN A 200 -7.87 -7.29 -4.06
C ASN A 200 -8.08 -7.70 -5.54
N PRO A 201 -8.00 -9.00 -5.88
CA PRO A 201 -8.13 -9.48 -7.26
C PRO A 201 -9.53 -9.23 -7.86
N LEU A 202 -10.55 -8.97 -7.04
CA LEU A 202 -11.92 -8.71 -7.46
C LEU A 202 -12.19 -7.23 -7.79
N ILE A 203 -11.19 -6.35 -7.67
CA ILE A 203 -11.33 -4.96 -8.12
C ILE A 203 -11.42 -4.91 -9.64
N GLU A 204 -12.48 -4.29 -10.13
CA GLU A 204 -12.73 -3.97 -11.53
C GLU A 204 -12.65 -2.46 -11.76
N GLU A 205 -12.58 -2.01 -13.01
CA GLU A 205 -12.54 -0.58 -13.35
C GLU A 205 -13.72 0.21 -12.77
N ARG A 206 -14.92 -0.38 -12.73
CA ARG A 206 -16.10 0.26 -12.13
C ARG A 206 -15.89 0.63 -10.65
N HIS A 207 -15.15 -0.17 -9.90
CA HIS A 207 -14.86 0.10 -8.48
C HIS A 207 -13.86 1.26 -8.34
N ILE A 208 -12.87 1.34 -9.25
CA ILE A 208 -11.90 2.44 -9.29
C ILE A 208 -12.62 3.74 -9.64
N ARG A 209 -13.47 3.74 -10.68
CA ARG A 209 -14.28 4.91 -11.05
C ARG A 209 -15.22 5.32 -9.93
N GLY A 210 -15.95 4.39 -9.33
CA GLY A 210 -16.85 4.67 -8.20
C GLY A 210 -16.14 5.29 -7.00
N LEU A 211 -14.90 4.87 -6.71
CA LEU A 211 -14.08 5.49 -5.68
C LEU A 211 -13.72 6.94 -6.01
N LEU A 212 -13.31 7.22 -7.25
CA LEU A 212 -12.97 8.57 -7.69
C LEU A 212 -14.22 9.47 -7.74
N ASP A 213 -15.34 8.98 -8.24
CA ASP A 213 -16.62 9.69 -8.27
C ASP A 213 -17.10 10.03 -6.85
N ASP A 214 -16.95 9.11 -5.90
CA ASP A 214 -17.26 9.33 -4.49
C ASP A 214 -16.39 10.44 -3.88
N GLN A 215 -15.10 10.45 -4.21
CA GLN A 215 -14.18 11.51 -3.79
C GLN A 215 -14.52 12.87 -4.40
N LEU A 216 -14.97 12.92 -5.66
CA LEU A 216 -15.44 14.15 -6.29
C LEU A 216 -16.70 14.69 -5.62
N ARG A 217 -17.67 13.82 -5.37
CA ARG A 217 -18.92 14.15 -4.68
C ARG A 217 -18.66 14.71 -3.28
N LEU A 218 -17.92 13.98 -2.47
CA LEU A 218 -17.54 14.40 -1.11
C LEU A 218 -16.69 15.66 -1.12
N GLY A 219 -15.75 15.75 -2.06
CA GLY A 219 -14.87 16.89 -2.23
C GLY A 219 -15.65 18.18 -2.49
N SER A 220 -16.71 18.13 -3.29
CA SER A 220 -17.58 19.28 -3.54
C SER A 220 -18.28 19.77 -2.28
N LEU A 221 -18.81 18.84 -1.46
CA LEU A 221 -19.46 19.18 -0.20
C LEU A 221 -18.47 19.78 0.80
N ILE A 222 -17.29 19.20 0.93
CA ILE A 222 -16.25 19.65 1.86
C ILE A 222 -15.67 21.01 1.43
N ALA A 223 -15.50 21.23 0.12
CA ALA A 223 -15.02 22.52 -0.37
C ALA A 223 -15.96 23.65 0.00
N SER A 224 -17.27 23.44 -0.11
CA SER A 224 -18.28 24.42 0.31
C SER A 224 -18.18 24.70 1.81
N GLN A 225 -17.98 23.69 2.64
CA GLN A 225 -17.86 23.85 4.10
C GLN A 225 -16.56 24.56 4.54
N LEU A 226 -15.45 24.25 3.91
CA LEU A 226 -14.14 24.76 4.31
C LEU A 226 -13.80 26.14 3.74
N PHE A 227 -14.28 26.43 2.51
CA PHE A 227 -13.80 27.58 1.76
C PHE A 227 -14.91 28.58 1.35
N ASP A 228 -16.19 28.31 1.66
CA ASP A 228 -17.27 29.27 1.43
C ASP A 228 -17.39 30.22 2.63
N PRO A 229 -17.11 31.53 2.44
CA PRO A 229 -17.19 32.52 3.51
C PRO A 229 -18.58 32.64 4.16
N THR A 230 -19.63 32.29 3.42
CA THR A 230 -21.02 32.42 3.90
C THR A 230 -21.41 31.34 4.92
N GLN A 231 -20.71 30.22 4.93
CA GLN A 231 -20.96 29.11 5.86
C GLN A 231 -20.07 29.13 7.12
N GLN A 232 -19.07 30.00 7.17
CA GLN A 232 -18.21 30.16 8.37
C GLN A 232 -18.85 31.01 9.47
N GLN A 233 -20.03 31.60 9.23
CA GLN A 233 -20.85 32.29 10.22
C GLN A 233 -21.86 31.29 10.81
N GLY A 234 -21.40 30.38 11.65
CA GLY A 234 -22.24 29.66 12.58
C GLY A 234 -22.87 30.65 13.58
N PRO A 235 -24.02 30.33 14.20
CA PRO A 235 -24.73 31.28 15.02
C PRO A 235 -23.85 31.77 16.18
N VAL A 236 -23.65 33.08 16.23
CA VAL A 236 -23.20 33.76 17.46
C VAL A 236 -24.34 33.62 18.46
N VAL A 237 -24.18 32.71 19.41
CA VAL A 237 -24.97 32.68 20.64
C VAL A 237 -24.01 32.70 21.80
#